data_28bf1922b5b13ddfcde88ab6fe43de67
#
_entry.id   28bf1922b5b13ddfcde88ab6fe43de67
#
_cell.length_a   1.000
_cell.length_b   1.000
_cell.length_c   1.000
_cell.angle_alpha   90.00
_cell.angle_beta   90.00
_cell.angle_gamma   90.00
#
_symmetry.space_group_name_H-M   'P 1'
#
loop_
_entity.id
_entity.type
_entity.pdbx_description
1 polymer ?
#
loop_
_entity_poly.entity_id
_entity_poly.type
_entity_poly.pdbx_seq_one_letter_code
_entity_poly.pdbx_strand_id
1 'polypeptide(L)'
;LIRPFGKLRAVTTDIDALKKLQNNALPKSVSVIYSVGAFSKFDALEATASEPIAKTFTYDLNNVYGESGNQLTLFADYLFGTATGTMQFQMDVTHENGNVTSNTFNTEIPIVRNQLTTLIGSILTDANNVKIEIDDEFAAEEIILVGEHTLTADLELDLPIVVKAGTTATLNLNGFNIINTNKTTEYGKGEGIVVYGDLTINGEGTIQGATRAVWARGNNGAKITINGGTF
;
A
#
# COMPACT_ATOMS: atom_id res chain seq x y z
N LEU A 1 7.73 10.67 12.89
CA LEU A 1 8.34 9.34 13.17
C LEU A 1 8.90 8.79 11.88
N ILE A 2 10.21 8.55 11.78
CA ILE A 2 10.81 7.94 10.58
C ILE A 2 10.56 6.43 10.66
N ARG A 3 9.94 5.87 9.62
CA ARG A 3 9.69 4.42 9.53
C ARG A 3 11.01 3.66 9.38
N PRO A 4 11.16 2.47 10.00
CA PRO A 4 12.38 1.67 9.90
C PRO A 4 12.59 1.01 8.53
N PHE A 5 11.59 1.04 7.66
CA PHE A 5 11.59 0.35 6.37
C PHE A 5 11.34 1.29 5.20
N GLY A 6 11.80 0.86 4.02
CA GLY A 6 11.37 1.31 2.72
C GLY A 6 10.31 0.38 2.14
N LYS A 7 9.53 0.85 1.18
CA LYS A 7 8.57 0.04 0.42
C LYS A 7 9.11 -0.19 -1.00
N LEU A 8 9.09 -1.45 -1.44
CA LEU A 8 9.37 -1.82 -2.82
C LEU A 8 8.08 -2.28 -3.48
N ARG A 9 7.79 -1.76 -4.67
CA ARG A 9 6.64 -2.15 -5.48
C ARG A 9 7.07 -2.43 -6.92
N ALA A 10 6.52 -3.48 -7.54
CA ALA A 10 6.69 -3.74 -8.95
C ALA A 10 5.34 -3.66 -9.67
N VAL A 11 5.28 -2.85 -10.71
CA VAL A 11 4.09 -2.60 -11.54
C VAL A 11 4.43 -2.92 -12.99
N THR A 12 3.75 -3.92 -13.56
CA THR A 12 3.89 -4.20 -14.99
C THR A 12 2.88 -3.39 -15.80
N THR A 13 3.27 -3.00 -17.01
CA THR A 13 2.43 -2.20 -17.93
C THR A 13 2.17 -2.91 -19.26
N ASP A 14 2.44 -4.20 -19.33
CA ASP A 14 2.47 -4.99 -20.58
C ASP A 14 1.53 -6.20 -20.60
N ILE A 15 0.45 -6.17 -19.81
CA ILE A 15 -0.52 -7.28 -19.73
C ILE A 15 -1.10 -7.64 -21.07
N ASP A 16 -1.41 -6.65 -21.95
CA ASP A 16 -1.95 -6.93 -23.28
C ASP A 16 -0.93 -7.58 -24.24
N ALA A 17 0.36 -7.23 -24.09
CA ALA A 17 1.43 -7.88 -24.82
C ALA A 17 1.65 -9.31 -24.29
N LEU A 18 1.62 -9.49 -22.98
CA LEU A 18 1.72 -10.79 -22.33
C LEU A 18 0.61 -11.75 -22.79
N LYS A 19 -0.66 -11.30 -22.84
CA LYS A 19 -1.78 -12.10 -23.32
C LYS A 19 -1.53 -12.67 -24.70
N LYS A 20 -0.95 -11.88 -25.61
CA LYS A 20 -0.60 -12.35 -26.97
C LYS A 20 0.49 -13.41 -26.95
N LEU A 21 1.47 -13.30 -26.05
CA LEU A 21 2.59 -14.25 -25.96
C LEU A 21 2.21 -15.55 -25.22
N GLN A 22 1.29 -15.49 -24.25
CA GLN A 22 0.94 -16.57 -23.34
C GLN A 22 -0.44 -17.19 -23.62
N ASN A 23 -0.97 -17.06 -24.84
CA ASN A 23 -2.29 -17.58 -25.23
C ASN A 23 -3.41 -17.15 -24.27
N ASN A 24 -3.43 -15.86 -23.90
CA ASN A 24 -4.32 -15.22 -22.96
C ASN A 24 -4.17 -15.64 -21.47
N ALA A 25 -3.17 -16.48 -21.13
CA ALA A 25 -2.90 -16.78 -19.74
C ALA A 25 -2.38 -15.56 -18.99
N LEU A 26 -2.99 -15.25 -17.86
CA LEU A 26 -2.63 -14.12 -16.99
C LEU A 26 -1.65 -14.55 -15.90
N PRO A 27 -0.95 -13.61 -15.27
CA PRO A 27 -0.17 -13.90 -14.08
C PRO A 27 -1.08 -14.42 -12.96
N LYS A 28 -0.68 -15.53 -12.33
CA LYS A 28 -1.42 -16.17 -11.24
C LYS A 28 -0.76 -15.94 -9.89
N SER A 29 0.55 -16.03 -9.84
CA SER A 29 1.33 -15.77 -8.63
C SER A 29 2.71 -15.24 -8.95
N VAL A 30 3.29 -14.54 -7.98
CA VAL A 30 4.66 -14.02 -8.08
C VAL A 30 5.46 -14.51 -6.89
N SER A 31 6.65 -15.06 -7.14
CA SER A 31 7.66 -15.36 -6.13
C SER A 31 8.81 -14.38 -6.25
N VAL A 32 9.12 -13.66 -5.18
CA VAL A 32 10.22 -12.70 -5.10
C VAL A 32 11.31 -13.29 -4.22
N ILE A 33 12.51 -13.43 -4.77
CA ILE A 33 13.67 -14.05 -4.14
C ILE A 33 14.73 -12.98 -3.92
N TYR A 34 14.82 -12.49 -2.69
CA TYR A 34 15.82 -11.49 -2.32
C TYR A 34 17.16 -12.15 -2.08
N SER A 35 18.20 -11.67 -2.78
CA SER A 35 19.57 -12.19 -2.68
C SER A 35 20.53 -11.23 -2.00
N VAL A 36 20.31 -9.92 -2.14
CA VAL A 36 21.14 -8.85 -1.53
C VAL A 36 20.24 -7.74 -1.02
N GLY A 37 20.60 -7.18 0.14
CA GLY A 37 19.95 -5.98 0.69
C GLY A 37 18.69 -6.22 1.53
N ALA A 38 18.25 -7.47 1.70
CA ALA A 38 17.20 -7.80 2.67
C ALA A 38 17.80 -8.12 4.04
N PHE A 39 17.14 -7.63 5.11
CA PHE A 39 17.60 -7.77 6.48
C PHE A 39 16.50 -8.28 7.40
N SER A 40 16.86 -9.05 8.44
CA SER A 40 15.91 -9.60 9.40
C SER A 40 15.74 -8.75 10.66
N LYS A 41 16.68 -7.86 10.95
CA LYS A 41 16.66 -7.01 12.14
C LYS A 41 16.84 -5.53 11.81
N PHE A 42 16.25 -4.70 12.66
CA PHE A 42 16.42 -3.25 12.62
C PHE A 42 16.67 -2.75 14.05
N ASP A 43 17.79 -2.04 14.25
CA ASP A 43 18.09 -1.33 15.47
C ASP A 43 17.48 0.07 15.40
N ALA A 44 16.50 0.33 16.28
CA ALA A 44 15.78 1.60 16.28
C ALA A 44 16.58 2.77 16.87
N LEU A 45 17.58 2.47 17.73
CA LEU A 45 18.44 3.49 18.34
C LEU A 45 19.52 3.97 17.35
N GLU A 46 20.20 3.00 16.73
CA GLU A 46 21.24 3.28 15.74
C GLU A 46 20.69 3.51 14.34
N ALA A 47 19.39 3.28 14.15
CA ALA A 47 18.69 3.36 12.87
C ALA A 47 19.35 2.53 11.75
N THR A 48 19.84 1.34 12.10
CA THR A 48 20.58 0.43 11.21
C THR A 48 19.85 -0.88 10.98
N ALA A 49 19.89 -1.40 9.74
CA ALA A 49 19.44 -2.74 9.41
C ALA A 49 20.62 -3.73 9.51
N SER A 50 20.38 -4.92 10.04
CA SER A 50 21.40 -5.94 10.26
C SER A 50 20.86 -7.35 10.02
N GLU A 51 21.75 -8.33 10.02
CA GLU A 51 21.48 -9.72 9.72
C GLU A 51 20.90 -9.91 8.32
N PRO A 52 21.75 -9.85 7.27
CA PRO A 52 21.32 -10.12 5.90
C PRO A 52 20.61 -11.47 5.78
N ILE A 53 19.52 -11.52 5.05
CA ILE A 53 18.77 -12.75 4.77
C ILE A 53 18.57 -12.92 3.28
N ALA A 54 18.64 -14.19 2.83
CA ALA A 54 18.05 -14.60 1.56
C ALA A 54 16.66 -15.15 1.86
N LYS A 55 15.62 -14.57 1.27
CA LYS A 55 14.24 -14.99 1.52
C LYS A 55 13.39 -14.93 0.27
N THR A 56 12.47 -15.90 0.17
CA THR A 56 11.47 -15.94 -0.87
C THR A 56 10.10 -15.61 -0.29
N PHE A 57 9.40 -14.71 -0.94
CA PHE A 57 7.99 -14.42 -0.67
C PHE A 57 7.18 -14.77 -1.91
N THR A 58 5.97 -15.32 -1.71
CA THR A 58 5.06 -15.64 -2.80
C THR A 58 3.73 -14.90 -2.59
N TYR A 59 3.28 -14.25 -3.65
CA TYR A 59 2.05 -13.46 -3.70
C TYR A 59 1.08 -14.11 -4.67
N ASP A 60 -0.18 -14.24 -4.26
CA ASP A 60 -1.27 -14.73 -5.10
C ASP A 60 -1.93 -13.54 -5.81
N LEU A 61 -2.02 -13.62 -7.13
CA LEU A 61 -2.60 -12.57 -7.97
C LEU A 61 -4.04 -12.87 -8.43
N ASN A 62 -4.66 -13.94 -7.97
CA ASN A 62 -5.95 -14.43 -8.47
C ASN A 62 -7.13 -13.43 -8.36
N ASN A 63 -6.97 -12.31 -7.66
CA ASN A 63 -8.04 -11.33 -7.47
C ASN A 63 -7.55 -9.87 -7.58
N VAL A 64 -6.37 -9.62 -8.09
CA VAL A 64 -5.72 -8.30 -8.08
C VAL A 64 -5.65 -7.68 -9.47
N TYR A 65 -6.61 -8.01 -10.33
CA TYR A 65 -6.63 -7.45 -11.69
C TYR A 65 -7.10 -6.01 -11.71
N GLY A 66 -6.18 -5.17 -12.06
CA GLY A 66 -6.45 -3.99 -12.80
C GLY A 66 -6.82 -2.74 -12.05
N GLU A 67 -5.84 -1.90 -11.88
CA GLU A 67 -6.11 -0.46 -11.70
C GLU A 67 -6.36 0.24 -13.05
N SER A 68 -5.90 -0.34 -14.16
CA SER A 68 -6.26 0.02 -15.54
C SER A 68 -5.88 -1.15 -16.45
N GLY A 69 -6.70 -1.53 -17.39
CA GLY A 69 -6.65 -2.77 -18.20
C GLY A 69 -5.30 -3.33 -18.68
N ASN A 70 -4.21 -2.56 -18.66
CA ASN A 70 -2.88 -2.97 -19.07
C ASN A 70 -1.84 -2.95 -17.94
N GLN A 71 -2.19 -2.48 -16.74
CA GLN A 71 -1.30 -2.39 -15.58
C GLN A 71 -1.70 -3.39 -14.50
N LEU A 72 -0.71 -3.96 -13.82
CA LEU A 72 -0.90 -4.86 -12.70
C LEU A 72 0.23 -4.65 -11.69
N THR A 73 -0.11 -4.46 -10.42
CA THR A 73 0.86 -4.54 -9.33
C THR A 73 1.19 -6.02 -9.09
N LEU A 74 2.43 -6.39 -9.34
CA LEU A 74 2.91 -7.77 -9.18
C LEU A 74 3.17 -8.11 -7.71
N PHE A 75 3.79 -7.18 -6.98
CA PHE A 75 4.01 -7.31 -5.53
C PHE A 75 4.30 -5.95 -4.90
N ALA A 76 4.18 -5.89 -3.58
CA ALA A 76 4.66 -4.79 -2.76
C ALA A 76 5.14 -5.32 -1.41
N ASP A 77 6.39 -4.97 -1.04
CA ASP A 77 7.05 -5.40 0.19
C ASP A 77 7.54 -4.23 1.02
N TYR A 78 7.57 -4.46 2.33
CA TYR A 78 8.23 -3.58 3.29
C TYR A 78 9.55 -4.21 3.74
N LEU A 79 10.64 -3.52 3.51
CA LEU A 79 11.97 -4.02 3.72
C LEU A 79 12.75 -3.10 4.66
N PHE A 80 13.44 -3.65 5.64
CA PHE A 80 14.35 -2.84 6.44
C PHE A 80 15.42 -2.25 5.53
N GLY A 81 15.41 -0.92 5.40
CA GLY A 81 16.33 -0.19 4.56
C GLY A 81 17.39 0.54 5.38
N THR A 82 18.51 0.83 4.76
CA THR A 82 19.51 1.76 5.28
C THR A 82 19.32 3.13 4.62
N ALA A 83 20.06 4.14 5.05
CA ALA A 83 20.00 5.47 4.43
C ALA A 83 20.45 5.48 2.96
N THR A 84 21.26 4.49 2.54
CA THR A 84 21.81 4.34 1.18
C THR A 84 21.71 2.90 0.70
N GLY A 85 20.71 2.14 1.19
CA GLY A 85 20.58 0.72 0.90
C GLY A 85 20.18 0.47 -0.55
N THR A 86 20.78 -0.56 -1.13
CA THR A 86 20.40 -1.09 -2.44
C THR A 86 20.08 -2.57 -2.33
N MET A 87 19.31 -3.07 -3.27
CA MET A 87 18.80 -4.43 -3.28
C MET A 87 18.95 -5.07 -4.65
N GLN A 88 19.09 -6.39 -4.65
CA GLN A 88 19.00 -7.24 -5.84
C GLN A 88 18.04 -8.40 -5.54
N PHE A 89 17.23 -8.75 -6.53
CA PHE A 89 16.30 -9.86 -6.39
C PHE A 89 15.96 -10.51 -7.74
N GLN A 90 15.47 -11.72 -7.66
CA GLN A 90 14.82 -12.42 -8.77
C GLN A 90 13.31 -12.44 -8.55
N MET A 91 12.57 -12.33 -9.61
CA MET A 91 11.12 -12.42 -9.60
C MET A 91 10.68 -13.49 -10.60
N ASP A 92 9.95 -14.49 -10.10
CA ASP A 92 9.37 -15.57 -10.89
C ASP A 92 7.85 -15.40 -10.92
N VAL A 93 7.30 -15.16 -12.10
CA VAL A 93 5.85 -15.01 -12.31
C VAL A 93 5.31 -16.28 -12.92
N THR A 94 4.45 -16.97 -12.18
CA THR A 94 3.71 -18.14 -12.66
C THR A 94 2.41 -17.69 -13.30
N HIS A 95 2.16 -18.15 -14.54
CA HIS A 95 0.94 -17.86 -15.29
C HIS A 95 -0.12 -18.94 -15.11
N GLU A 96 -1.37 -18.65 -15.46
CA GLU A 96 -2.51 -19.59 -15.37
C GLU A 96 -2.28 -20.87 -16.17
N ASN A 97 -1.52 -20.82 -17.27
CA ASN A 97 -1.16 -21.99 -18.09
C ASN A 97 0.02 -22.80 -17.51
N GLY A 98 0.54 -22.42 -16.36
CA GLY A 98 1.67 -23.07 -15.68
C GLY A 98 3.06 -22.63 -16.18
N ASN A 99 3.15 -21.78 -17.18
CA ASN A 99 4.43 -21.19 -17.60
C ASN A 99 4.98 -20.26 -16.53
N VAL A 100 6.30 -20.12 -16.47
CA VAL A 100 6.99 -19.21 -15.56
C VAL A 100 7.82 -18.22 -16.37
N THR A 101 7.66 -16.95 -16.05
CA THR A 101 8.52 -15.86 -16.52
C THR A 101 9.45 -15.46 -15.40
N SER A 102 10.75 -15.60 -15.58
CA SER A 102 11.77 -15.25 -14.57
C SER A 102 12.53 -14.01 -15.01
N ASN A 103 12.61 -13.04 -14.11
CA ASN A 103 13.37 -11.80 -14.29
C ASN A 103 14.31 -11.59 -13.12
N THR A 104 15.58 -11.28 -13.41
CA THR A 104 16.58 -10.98 -12.38
C THR A 104 16.95 -9.51 -12.45
N PHE A 105 16.78 -8.83 -11.32
CA PHE A 105 17.12 -7.42 -11.15
C PHE A 105 18.48 -7.33 -10.44
N ASN A 106 19.56 -7.30 -11.23
CA ASN A 106 20.94 -7.20 -10.76
C ASN A 106 21.42 -5.75 -10.64
N THR A 107 20.62 -4.81 -11.11
CA THR A 107 20.89 -3.39 -10.92
C THR A 107 20.64 -3.02 -9.46
N GLU A 108 21.45 -2.14 -8.91
CA GLU A 108 21.24 -1.63 -7.56
C GLU A 108 19.93 -0.86 -7.46
N ILE A 109 18.92 -1.49 -6.87
CA ILE A 109 17.60 -0.89 -6.66
C ILE A 109 17.61 -0.21 -5.29
N PRO A 110 17.43 1.10 -5.21
CA PRO A 110 17.49 1.80 -3.94
C PRO A 110 16.29 1.42 -3.06
N ILE A 111 16.57 1.01 -1.82
CA ILE A 111 15.59 0.76 -0.77
C ILE A 111 15.97 1.63 0.42
N VAL A 112 15.42 2.82 0.44
CA VAL A 112 15.71 3.81 1.47
C VAL A 112 14.53 3.89 2.45
N ARG A 113 14.85 4.07 3.72
CA ARG A 113 13.81 4.21 4.75
C ARG A 113 12.88 5.37 4.44
N ASN A 114 11.60 5.14 4.68
CA ASN A 114 10.52 6.11 4.46
C ASN A 114 10.32 6.51 2.99
N GLN A 115 10.89 5.77 2.03
CA GLN A 115 10.68 5.97 0.60
C GLN A 115 9.94 4.81 -0.05
N LEU A 116 9.16 5.10 -1.08
CA LEU A 116 8.57 4.11 -1.97
C LEU A 116 9.41 4.03 -3.24
N THR A 117 10.02 2.88 -3.47
CA THR A 117 10.66 2.54 -4.74
C THR A 117 9.69 1.74 -5.59
N THR A 118 9.34 2.24 -6.76
CA THR A 118 8.48 1.55 -7.73
C THR A 118 9.30 1.17 -8.96
N LEU A 119 9.29 -0.13 -9.28
CA LEU A 119 9.71 -0.63 -10.58
C LEU A 119 8.49 -0.63 -11.49
N ILE A 120 8.53 0.09 -12.60
CA ILE A 120 7.40 0.20 -13.52
C ILE A 120 7.87 0.03 -14.96
N GLY A 121 7.17 -0.77 -15.75
CA GLY A 121 7.50 -1.02 -17.15
C GLY A 121 6.99 -2.34 -17.69
N SER A 122 7.56 -2.79 -18.81
CA SER A 122 7.19 -4.05 -19.48
C SER A 122 7.82 -5.26 -18.79
N ILE A 123 7.62 -5.40 -17.49
CA ILE A 123 8.32 -6.37 -16.64
C ILE A 123 8.13 -7.83 -17.11
N LEU A 124 6.98 -8.16 -17.68
CA LEU A 124 6.63 -9.54 -18.05
C LEU A 124 7.08 -9.91 -19.45
N THR A 125 7.30 -8.95 -20.34
CA THR A 125 7.69 -9.22 -21.74
C THR A 125 9.08 -8.69 -22.11
N ASP A 126 9.56 -7.65 -21.43
CA ASP A 126 10.89 -7.07 -21.64
C ASP A 126 11.41 -6.43 -20.34
N ALA A 127 12.08 -7.20 -19.52
CA ALA A 127 12.64 -6.74 -18.24
C ALA A 127 13.71 -5.64 -18.36
N ASN A 128 14.25 -5.38 -19.57
CA ASN A 128 15.18 -4.28 -19.80
C ASN A 128 14.47 -2.92 -19.93
N ASN A 129 13.15 -2.93 -20.12
CA ASN A 129 12.33 -1.73 -20.23
C ASN A 129 11.61 -1.43 -18.91
N VAL A 130 12.37 -1.33 -17.83
CA VAL A 130 11.86 -1.05 -16.48
C VAL A 130 12.47 0.26 -15.99
N LYS A 131 11.60 1.16 -15.55
CA LYS A 131 11.96 2.43 -14.91
C LYS A 131 11.89 2.28 -13.39
N ILE A 132 12.85 2.86 -12.69
CA ILE A 132 12.82 3.01 -11.23
C ILE A 132 12.30 4.39 -10.90
N GLU A 133 11.22 4.46 -10.16
CA GLU A 133 10.64 5.69 -9.62
C GLU A 133 10.79 5.68 -8.10
N ILE A 134 11.28 6.78 -7.53
CA ILE A 134 11.43 6.94 -6.09
C ILE A 134 10.50 8.06 -5.66
N ASP A 135 9.63 7.75 -4.71
CA ASP A 135 8.79 8.72 -4.05
C ASP A 135 9.36 8.94 -2.64
N ASP A 136 9.76 10.16 -2.34
CA ASP A 136 10.41 10.53 -1.08
C ASP A 136 9.48 10.43 0.14
N GLU A 137 8.19 10.38 -0.11
CA GLU A 137 7.21 10.07 0.90
C GLU A 137 6.45 8.81 0.47
N PHE A 138 6.35 7.80 1.37
CA PHE A 138 5.26 6.89 1.23
C PHE A 138 4.01 7.76 1.10
N ALA A 139 3.31 7.68 -0.03
CA ALA A 139 1.90 7.95 0.00
C ALA A 139 1.39 7.07 1.14
N ALA A 140 1.09 7.69 2.25
CA ALA A 140 0.75 6.99 3.46
C ALA A 140 -0.39 6.04 3.08
N GLU A 141 -0.26 4.78 3.45
CA GLU A 141 -1.31 3.82 3.14
C GLU A 141 -2.61 4.37 3.69
N GLU A 142 -3.61 4.52 2.84
CA GLU A 142 -4.94 4.91 3.27
C GLU A 142 -5.36 3.94 4.40
N ILE A 143 -5.77 4.48 5.52
CA ILE A 143 -6.36 3.68 6.59
C ILE A 143 -7.77 3.35 6.16
N ILE A 144 -7.94 2.17 5.55
CA ILE A 144 -9.25 1.77 5.00
C ILE A 144 -10.11 1.19 6.11
N LEU A 145 -11.32 1.75 6.27
CA LEU A 145 -12.35 1.24 7.16
C LEU A 145 -13.39 0.48 6.33
N VAL A 146 -13.61 -0.79 6.66
CA VAL A 146 -14.65 -1.65 6.05
C VAL A 146 -15.19 -2.62 7.09
N GLY A 147 -16.51 -2.86 7.09
CA GLY A 147 -17.16 -3.69 8.11
C GLY A 147 -17.33 -2.98 9.45
N GLU A 148 -17.49 -3.75 10.53
CA GLU A 148 -17.73 -3.21 11.87
C GLU A 148 -16.45 -3.16 12.70
N HIS A 149 -16.19 -1.99 13.28
CA HIS A 149 -15.03 -1.73 14.15
C HIS A 149 -15.46 -1.03 15.42
N THR A 150 -14.91 -1.45 16.55
CA THR A 150 -15.09 -0.80 17.84
C THR A 150 -13.74 -0.34 18.36
N LEU A 151 -13.64 0.93 18.74
CA LEU A 151 -12.42 1.46 19.33
C LEU A 151 -12.19 0.87 20.72
N THR A 152 -10.93 0.60 21.03
CA THR A 152 -10.48 0.12 22.33
C THR A 152 -9.45 1.06 22.97
N ALA A 153 -9.03 2.10 22.25
CA ALA A 153 -8.15 3.18 22.69
C ALA A 153 -8.33 4.39 21.77
N ASP A 154 -7.83 5.55 22.20
CA ASP A 154 -7.71 6.73 21.36
C ASP A 154 -6.76 6.45 20.18
N LEU A 155 -7.11 6.97 19.01
CA LEU A 155 -6.31 6.88 17.79
C LEU A 155 -5.77 8.26 17.42
N GLU A 156 -4.45 8.41 17.43
CA GLU A 156 -3.77 9.56 16.85
C GLU A 156 -3.17 9.15 15.50
N LEU A 157 -3.61 9.80 14.44
CA LEU A 157 -3.26 9.47 13.05
C LEU A 157 -2.66 10.71 12.38
N ASP A 158 -1.83 10.51 11.39
CA ASP A 158 -1.31 11.57 10.50
C ASP A 158 -1.99 11.58 9.13
N LEU A 159 -2.97 10.68 8.96
CA LEU A 159 -3.78 10.50 7.77
C LEU A 159 -5.25 10.28 8.13
N PRO A 160 -6.17 10.62 7.22
CA PRO A 160 -7.57 10.31 7.41
C PRO A 160 -7.85 8.80 7.30
N ILE A 161 -8.85 8.36 8.03
CA ILE A 161 -9.50 7.08 7.76
C ILE A 161 -10.34 7.21 6.49
N VAL A 162 -10.33 6.21 5.62
CA VAL A 162 -11.05 6.22 4.33
C VAL A 162 -12.07 5.09 4.28
N VAL A 163 -13.33 5.43 3.96
CA VAL A 163 -14.36 4.46 3.58
C VAL A 163 -14.51 4.53 2.06
N LYS A 164 -14.09 3.45 1.35
CA LYS A 164 -14.07 3.43 -0.11
C LYS A 164 -15.45 3.34 -0.74
N ALA A 165 -15.58 3.80 -1.97
CA ALA A 165 -16.81 3.69 -2.75
C ALA A 165 -17.25 2.21 -2.89
N GLY A 166 -18.56 1.98 -2.74
CA GLY A 166 -19.12 0.63 -2.77
C GLY A 166 -18.87 -0.23 -1.51
N THR A 167 -18.24 0.34 -0.46
CA THR A 167 -18.07 -0.35 0.82
C THR A 167 -18.96 0.25 1.90
N THR A 168 -19.29 -0.57 2.90
CA THR A 168 -20.04 -0.17 4.10
C THR A 168 -19.16 -0.37 5.32
N ALA A 169 -19.14 0.63 6.20
CA ALA A 169 -18.43 0.58 7.46
C ALA A 169 -19.32 1.02 8.63
N THR A 170 -19.13 0.40 9.78
CA THR A 170 -19.69 0.82 11.06
C THR A 170 -18.56 1.06 12.05
N LEU A 171 -18.50 2.26 12.61
CA LEU A 171 -17.51 2.66 13.59
C LEU A 171 -18.18 2.93 14.93
N ASN A 172 -17.86 2.13 15.93
CA ASN A 172 -18.28 2.32 17.30
C ASN A 172 -17.17 3.02 18.07
N LEU A 173 -17.36 4.28 18.45
CA LEU A 173 -16.34 5.07 19.14
C LEU A 173 -16.08 4.60 20.57
N ASN A 174 -17.11 4.05 21.25
CA ASN A 174 -16.97 3.41 22.56
C ASN A 174 -16.29 4.31 23.64
N GLY A 175 -16.48 5.62 23.55
CA GLY A 175 -15.87 6.60 24.46
C GLY A 175 -14.47 7.09 24.05
N PHE A 176 -13.87 6.55 22.98
CA PHE A 176 -12.53 6.89 22.51
C PHE A 176 -12.57 7.91 21.36
N ASN A 177 -11.41 8.50 21.10
CA ASN A 177 -11.25 9.59 20.15
C ASN A 177 -10.43 9.16 18.93
N ILE A 178 -10.71 9.79 17.78
CA ILE A 178 -9.89 9.74 16.57
C ILE A 178 -9.42 11.15 16.29
N ILE A 179 -8.12 11.37 16.30
CA ILE A 179 -7.49 12.66 16.08
C ILE A 179 -6.52 12.56 14.92
N ASN A 180 -6.82 13.23 13.81
CA ASN A 180 -5.82 13.44 12.77
C ASN A 180 -4.92 14.59 13.19
N THR A 181 -3.65 14.28 13.47
CA THR A 181 -2.63 15.22 13.93
C THR A 181 -2.00 16.03 12.79
N ASN A 182 -2.27 15.66 11.54
CA ASN A 182 -1.81 16.37 10.37
C ASN A 182 -2.52 17.73 10.25
N LYS A 183 -1.76 18.81 10.38
CA LYS A 183 -2.29 20.20 10.37
C LYS A 183 -2.46 20.76 8.96
N THR A 184 -2.23 19.97 7.93
CA THR A 184 -2.41 20.43 6.54
C THR A 184 -3.87 20.75 6.22
N THR A 185 -4.07 21.76 5.40
CA THR A 185 -5.37 22.07 4.81
C THR A 185 -5.55 21.43 3.42
N GLU A 186 -4.59 20.61 3.00
CA GLU A 186 -4.66 19.85 1.76
C GLU A 186 -5.79 18.82 1.84
N TYR A 187 -6.63 18.81 0.80
CA TYR A 187 -7.76 17.90 0.71
C TYR A 187 -7.32 16.43 0.69
N GLY A 188 -7.96 15.62 1.55
CA GLY A 188 -7.69 14.21 1.70
C GLY A 188 -6.50 13.88 2.61
N LYS A 189 -5.95 14.85 3.33
CA LYS A 189 -4.86 14.64 4.30
C LYS A 189 -5.18 15.15 5.70
N GLY A 190 -5.87 16.26 5.83
CA GLY A 190 -6.17 16.91 7.09
C GLY A 190 -7.53 16.55 7.71
N GLU A 191 -8.32 15.71 7.09
CA GLU A 191 -9.61 15.24 7.60
C GLU A 191 -9.43 14.10 8.62
N GLY A 192 -10.39 13.94 9.53
CA GLY A 192 -10.45 12.78 10.43
C GLY A 192 -10.87 11.52 9.66
N ILE A 193 -12.01 11.57 8.97
CA ILE A 193 -12.52 10.48 8.12
C ILE A 193 -13.00 11.04 6.77
N VAL A 194 -12.59 10.38 5.68
CA VAL A 194 -13.07 10.66 4.31
C VAL A 194 -13.96 9.51 3.84
N VAL A 195 -15.18 9.82 3.40
CA VAL A 195 -16.20 8.83 3.07
C VAL A 195 -16.57 8.92 1.60
N TYR A 196 -16.34 7.84 0.86
CA TYR A 196 -16.80 7.64 -0.53
C TYR A 196 -17.92 6.59 -0.62
N GLY A 197 -18.08 5.74 0.42
CA GLY A 197 -19.10 4.70 0.57
C GLY A 197 -20.11 5.03 1.65
N ASP A 198 -20.57 4.03 2.39
CA ASP A 198 -21.54 4.15 3.48
C ASP A 198 -20.83 4.03 4.84
N LEU A 199 -20.97 5.04 5.71
CA LEU A 199 -20.41 5.04 7.06
C LEU A 199 -21.51 5.25 8.08
N THR A 200 -21.54 4.39 9.10
CA THR A 200 -22.33 4.60 10.33
C THR A 200 -21.37 4.83 11.50
N ILE A 201 -21.60 5.89 12.27
CA ILE A 201 -20.82 6.22 13.48
C ILE A 201 -21.75 6.14 14.69
N ASN A 202 -21.33 5.37 15.69
CA ASN A 202 -22.09 5.11 16.91
C ASN A 202 -21.27 5.46 18.17
N GLY A 203 -21.95 5.77 19.25
CA GLY A 203 -21.37 5.91 20.58
C GLY A 203 -20.76 7.26 20.86
N GLU A 204 -20.31 7.46 22.09
CA GLU A 204 -19.62 8.66 22.55
C GLU A 204 -18.15 8.62 22.14
N GLY A 205 -17.53 9.79 21.98
CA GLY A 205 -16.14 10.00 21.58
C GLY A 205 -16.03 11.20 20.64
N THR A 206 -14.81 11.53 20.24
CA THR A 206 -14.55 12.68 19.37
C THR A 206 -13.84 12.24 18.10
N ILE A 207 -14.24 12.81 16.96
CA ILE A 207 -13.49 12.71 15.71
C ILE A 207 -13.01 14.09 15.33
N GLN A 208 -11.72 14.27 15.15
CA GLN A 208 -11.10 15.56 14.84
C GLN A 208 -10.16 15.46 13.64
N GLY A 209 -10.28 16.43 12.73
CA GLY A 209 -9.34 16.72 11.66
C GLY A 209 -8.98 18.20 11.64
N ALA A 210 -7.93 18.59 10.92
CA ALA A 210 -7.51 19.98 10.78
C ALA A 210 -8.53 20.83 10.01
N THR A 211 -9.27 20.23 9.08
CA THR A 211 -10.25 20.92 8.22
C THR A 211 -11.67 20.42 8.46
N ARG A 212 -11.85 19.12 8.65
CA ARG A 212 -13.14 18.46 8.86
C ARG A 212 -12.95 17.21 9.72
N ALA A 213 -13.87 16.97 10.63
CA ALA A 213 -13.91 15.72 11.38
C ALA A 213 -14.28 14.54 10.45
N VAL A 214 -15.37 14.67 9.72
CA VAL A 214 -15.84 13.68 8.74
C VAL A 214 -16.24 14.40 7.45
N TRP A 215 -15.84 13.85 6.33
CA TRP A 215 -16.11 14.42 5.01
C TRP A 215 -16.69 13.39 4.04
N ALA A 216 -17.96 13.56 3.66
CA ALA A 216 -18.54 12.82 2.55
C ALA A 216 -18.01 13.38 1.23
N ARG A 217 -17.24 12.58 0.50
CA ARG A 217 -16.63 12.93 -0.78
C ARG A 217 -17.10 11.95 -1.83
N GLY A 218 -18.02 12.36 -2.65
CA GLY A 218 -18.43 11.51 -3.76
C GLY A 218 -19.58 12.10 -4.53
N ASN A 219 -19.44 12.17 -5.85
CA ASN A 219 -20.53 12.48 -6.77
C ASN A 219 -21.54 11.31 -6.87
N ASN A 220 -21.28 10.19 -6.17
CA ASN A 220 -21.95 8.91 -6.36
C ASN A 220 -22.57 8.34 -5.07
N GLY A 221 -23.09 9.19 -4.18
CA GLY A 221 -23.96 8.72 -3.12
C GLY A 221 -23.27 8.24 -1.84
N ALA A 222 -22.13 8.83 -1.47
CA ALA A 222 -21.57 8.62 -0.13
C ALA A 222 -22.61 8.95 0.94
N LYS A 223 -22.83 8.03 1.90
CA LYS A 223 -23.80 8.18 2.98
C LYS A 223 -23.11 8.14 4.33
N ILE A 224 -23.45 9.11 5.18
CA ILE A 224 -22.99 9.14 6.57
C ILE A 224 -24.22 9.12 7.48
N THR A 225 -24.24 8.18 8.40
CA THR A 225 -25.22 8.08 9.48
C THR A 225 -24.51 8.29 10.80
N ILE A 226 -24.93 9.29 11.58
CA ILE A 226 -24.32 9.65 12.87
C ILE A 226 -25.35 9.39 13.96
N ASN A 227 -25.06 8.45 14.84
CA ASN A 227 -25.89 8.08 15.98
C ASN A 227 -25.26 8.52 17.32
N GLY A 228 -24.10 9.18 17.27
CA GLY A 228 -23.40 9.69 18.45
C GLY A 228 -22.06 10.32 18.07
N GLY A 229 -21.32 10.81 19.08
CA GLY A 229 -20.01 11.42 18.92
C GLY A 229 -20.01 12.96 18.86
N THR A 230 -18.82 13.52 18.96
CA THR A 230 -18.50 14.95 18.81
C THR A 230 -17.61 15.14 17.59
N PHE A 231 -17.83 16.25 16.81
CA PHE A 231 -17.17 16.44 15.51
C PHE A 231 -16.64 17.87 15.35
#